data_07328d8b9e4dae0e5da3311571539477
#
_entry.id   07328d8b9e4dae0e5da3311571539477
#
_cell.length_a   1.000
_cell.length_b   1.000
_cell.length_c   1.000
_cell.angle_alpha   90.00
_cell.angle_beta   90.00
_cell.angle_gamma   90.00
#
_symmetry.space_group_name_H-M   'P 1'
#
loop_
_entity.id
_entity.type
_entity.pdbx_description
1 polymer ?
#
loop_
_entity_poly.entity_id
_entity_poly.type
_entity_poly.pdbx_seq_one_letter_code
_entity_poly.pdbx_strand_id
1 'polypeptide(L)'
;MNHERFYITDKTVIEHIVSTQKQYFYAQKTKSISSRIQALNKLRDVVKQNEQRIMDALKQDLNKSEVEAYTSEIGILLEEIRFTLKHLAKWMKPKKVKTALTHVGSKGEIVPEPYGVALIIAPWNYPFQLALSPLVGAIAAGNTAIIKPSELTPSVSRVIQELLAEAFDPAFVTVIEGAVDTTSLLLKQPLDYIFFTGSVNVGKIIMQEAGKQLIPVTLELGGKSPCIVHEDANLDLAAKRIMFGKGMNAGQTCVAPDYLLVHKKVKAQLIEKLREAISQFYGSNPLESDRYGRIVSERHFTRLVEFLKDGNAIVGGGYNKNTLTIEPTVLSEVSWTSDVMQEEIFGPILPMIEYETLDEVIHKVQEKAKPLALYLFTESEDVQNVITERLSFGGGCINDTLMHIATPYLPFGGVGESGTGQYHGKDSFQTFTHFKSMLSQTTKFDLSFRYPSEKQNLKMIKKLLK
;
A
#
# COMPACT_ATOMS: atom_id res chain seq x y z
N MET A 1 0.81 -30.40 -16.08
CA MET A 1 1.70 -29.70 -15.13
C MET A 1 1.01 -29.69 -13.79
N ASN A 2 1.66 -30.24 -12.77
CA ASN A 2 1.06 -30.50 -11.47
C ASN A 2 0.66 -29.19 -10.79
N HIS A 3 -0.64 -28.93 -10.66
CA HIS A 3 -1.15 -28.04 -9.63
C HIS A 3 -0.82 -28.70 -8.29
N GLU A 4 0.33 -28.33 -7.69
CA GLU A 4 0.59 -28.66 -6.30
C GLU A 4 -0.62 -28.14 -5.50
N ARG A 5 -1.25 -29.05 -4.77
CA ARG A 5 -2.38 -28.75 -3.89
C ARG A 5 -1.90 -27.67 -2.92
N PHE A 6 -2.39 -26.44 -3.06
CA PHE A 6 -2.28 -25.46 -2.01
C PHE A 6 -2.91 -26.05 -0.76
N TYR A 7 -2.12 -26.25 0.28
CA TYR A 7 -2.60 -26.80 1.54
C TYR A 7 -3.67 -25.85 2.08
N ILE A 8 -4.92 -26.27 2.08
CA ILE A 8 -5.95 -25.58 2.85
C ILE A 8 -5.57 -25.80 4.31
N THR A 9 -5.13 -24.75 4.97
CA THR A 9 -4.85 -24.84 6.41
C THR A 9 -6.16 -25.16 7.12
N ASP A 10 -6.21 -26.26 7.87
CA ASP A 10 -7.39 -26.72 8.56
C ASP A 10 -7.93 -25.62 9.49
N LYS A 11 -9.26 -25.49 9.56
CA LYS A 11 -9.94 -24.54 10.43
C LYS A 11 -9.46 -24.64 11.88
N THR A 12 -9.28 -25.85 12.40
CA THR A 12 -8.82 -26.10 13.79
C THR A 12 -7.41 -25.59 14.03
N VAL A 13 -6.53 -25.69 13.02
CA VAL A 13 -5.17 -25.14 13.07
C VAL A 13 -5.21 -23.61 13.13
N ILE A 14 -6.05 -22.96 12.30
CA ILE A 14 -6.23 -21.52 12.30
C ILE A 14 -6.75 -21.04 13.65
N GLU A 15 -7.79 -21.68 14.19
CA GLU A 15 -8.36 -21.37 15.51
C GLU A 15 -7.31 -21.50 16.62
N HIS A 16 -6.49 -22.55 16.58
CA HIS A 16 -5.40 -22.75 17.54
C HIS A 16 -4.34 -21.64 17.45
N ILE A 17 -3.91 -21.26 16.22
CA ILE A 17 -2.94 -20.19 16.00
C ILE A 17 -3.46 -18.88 16.60
N VAL A 18 -4.70 -18.47 16.26
CA VAL A 18 -5.29 -17.23 16.77
C VAL A 18 -5.40 -17.24 18.29
N SER A 19 -5.83 -18.36 18.88
CA SER A 19 -5.91 -18.51 20.34
C SER A 19 -4.53 -18.38 20.99
N THR A 20 -3.52 -19.02 20.44
CA THR A 20 -2.14 -18.97 20.94
C THR A 20 -1.56 -17.56 20.85
N GLN A 21 -1.80 -16.85 19.74
CA GLN A 21 -1.37 -15.46 19.59
C GLN A 21 -2.05 -14.52 20.57
N LYS A 22 -3.34 -14.71 20.86
CA LYS A 22 -4.04 -13.95 21.90
C LYS A 22 -3.44 -14.20 23.29
N GLN A 23 -3.14 -15.44 23.63
CA GLN A 23 -2.49 -15.77 24.92
C GLN A 23 -1.11 -15.11 25.03
N TYR A 24 -0.30 -15.14 23.95
CA TYR A 24 1.00 -14.47 23.88
C TYR A 24 0.89 -12.96 24.09
N PHE A 25 -0.09 -12.34 23.45
CA PHE A 25 -0.39 -10.92 23.58
C PHE A 25 -0.82 -10.56 25.00
N TYR A 26 -1.77 -11.29 25.58
CA TYR A 26 -2.23 -11.05 26.97
C TYR A 26 -1.13 -11.30 28.01
N ALA A 27 -0.18 -12.18 27.72
CA ALA A 27 1.02 -12.36 28.55
C ALA A 27 2.00 -11.16 28.47
N GLN A 28 1.64 -10.08 27.75
CA GLN A 28 2.38 -8.81 27.65
C GLN A 28 3.81 -8.94 27.06
N LYS A 29 4.13 -10.03 26.35
CA LYS A 29 5.46 -10.30 25.82
C LYS A 29 5.90 -9.32 24.75
N THR A 30 4.95 -8.66 24.05
CA THR A 30 5.20 -7.67 22.97
C THR A 30 5.25 -6.23 23.48
N LYS A 31 4.97 -5.98 24.78
CA LYS A 31 4.69 -4.64 25.28
C LYS A 31 5.93 -3.76 25.45
N SER A 32 7.06 -4.33 25.87
CA SER A 32 8.25 -3.56 26.15
C SER A 32 8.90 -3.01 24.90
N ILE A 33 9.55 -1.84 24.99
CA ILE A 33 10.32 -1.28 23.87
C ILE A 33 11.47 -2.20 23.46
N SER A 34 12.10 -2.87 24.44
CA SER A 34 13.21 -3.79 24.18
C SER A 34 12.78 -4.99 23.36
N SER A 35 11.61 -5.60 23.65
CA SER A 35 11.09 -6.72 22.87
C SER A 35 10.79 -6.31 21.41
N ARG A 36 10.22 -5.12 21.19
CA ARG A 36 9.92 -4.61 19.84
C ARG A 36 11.19 -4.30 19.06
N ILE A 37 12.18 -3.64 19.66
CA ILE A 37 13.48 -3.38 19.05
C ILE A 37 14.19 -4.69 18.70
N GLN A 38 14.19 -5.68 19.60
CA GLN A 38 14.78 -6.97 19.36
C GLN A 38 14.10 -7.69 18.18
N ALA A 39 12.78 -7.65 18.12
CA ALA A 39 12.01 -8.27 17.03
C ALA A 39 12.31 -7.60 15.67
N LEU A 40 12.33 -6.26 15.61
CA LEU A 40 12.67 -5.53 14.39
C LEU A 40 14.12 -5.77 13.93
N ASN A 41 15.07 -5.89 14.86
CA ASN A 41 16.44 -6.26 14.52
C ASN A 41 16.53 -7.70 13.99
N LYS A 42 15.82 -8.66 14.58
CA LYS A 42 15.76 -10.04 14.06
C LYS A 42 15.19 -10.08 12.64
N LEU A 43 14.11 -9.34 12.39
CA LEU A 43 13.51 -9.25 11.05
C LEU A 43 14.53 -8.66 10.06
N ARG A 44 15.21 -7.56 10.41
CA ARG A 44 16.25 -6.97 9.57
C ARG A 44 17.38 -7.96 9.27
N ASP A 45 17.85 -8.66 10.28
CA ASP A 45 19.03 -9.51 10.20
C ASP A 45 18.74 -10.77 9.35
N VAL A 46 17.55 -11.39 9.52
CA VAL A 46 17.15 -12.54 8.69
C VAL A 46 16.94 -12.13 7.22
N VAL A 47 16.39 -10.96 6.95
CA VAL A 47 16.26 -10.43 5.57
C VAL A 47 17.64 -10.23 4.95
N LYS A 48 18.59 -9.57 5.63
CA LYS A 48 19.94 -9.34 5.13
C LYS A 48 20.72 -10.63 4.87
N GLN A 49 20.55 -11.63 5.72
CA GLN A 49 21.24 -12.91 5.57
C GLN A 49 20.71 -13.73 4.38
N ASN A 50 19.51 -13.45 3.91
CA ASN A 50 18.84 -14.20 2.86
C ASN A 50 18.53 -13.37 1.59
N GLU A 51 19.24 -12.25 1.36
CA GLU A 51 18.96 -11.35 0.21
C GLU A 51 18.95 -12.09 -1.13
N GLN A 52 19.95 -12.93 -1.40
CA GLN A 52 20.02 -13.67 -2.66
C GLN A 52 18.85 -14.63 -2.83
N ARG A 53 18.49 -15.35 -1.78
CA ARG A 53 17.36 -16.29 -1.78
C ARG A 53 16.03 -15.60 -2.06
N ILE A 54 15.85 -14.38 -1.53
CA ILE A 54 14.67 -13.55 -1.78
C ILE A 54 14.65 -13.10 -3.25
N MET A 55 15.79 -12.62 -3.78
CA MET A 55 15.93 -12.22 -5.19
C MET A 55 15.65 -13.40 -6.14
N ASP A 56 16.16 -14.58 -5.85
CA ASP A 56 15.93 -15.79 -6.65
C ASP A 56 14.43 -16.16 -6.70
N ALA A 57 13.72 -16.08 -5.57
CA ALA A 57 12.29 -16.34 -5.51
C ALA A 57 11.49 -15.31 -6.30
N LEU A 58 11.84 -14.01 -6.21
CA LEU A 58 11.22 -12.94 -6.98
C LEU A 58 11.45 -13.10 -8.49
N LYS A 59 12.65 -13.54 -8.88
CA LYS A 59 12.96 -13.89 -10.27
C LYS A 59 12.13 -15.08 -10.73
N GLN A 60 12.00 -16.11 -9.91
CA GLN A 60 11.23 -17.30 -10.25
C GLN A 60 9.74 -17.01 -10.44
N ASP A 61 9.14 -16.17 -9.59
CA ASP A 61 7.70 -15.88 -9.64
C ASP A 61 7.35 -14.76 -10.65
N LEU A 62 8.15 -13.68 -10.72
CA LEU A 62 7.82 -12.46 -11.47
C LEU A 62 8.87 -12.05 -12.52
N ASN A 63 9.95 -12.80 -12.64
CA ASN A 63 11.12 -12.47 -13.49
C ASN A 63 11.74 -11.09 -13.17
N LYS A 64 11.66 -10.65 -11.91
CA LYS A 64 12.33 -9.41 -11.47
C LYS A 64 13.85 -9.57 -11.58
N SER A 65 14.53 -8.56 -12.10
CA SER A 65 15.98 -8.48 -12.04
C SER A 65 16.46 -8.29 -10.59
N GLU A 66 17.71 -8.62 -10.29
CA GLU A 66 18.27 -8.40 -8.93
C GLU A 66 18.17 -6.95 -8.48
N VAL A 67 18.43 -6.00 -9.41
CA VAL A 67 18.31 -4.56 -9.13
C VAL A 67 16.88 -4.19 -8.79
N GLU A 68 15.89 -4.66 -9.56
CA GLU A 68 14.48 -4.38 -9.30
C GLU A 68 14.02 -5.05 -8.00
N ALA A 69 14.36 -6.32 -7.78
CA ALA A 69 14.04 -7.04 -6.55
C ALA A 69 14.60 -6.34 -5.31
N TYR A 70 15.83 -5.87 -5.37
CA TYR A 70 16.43 -5.14 -4.26
C TYR A 70 15.80 -3.77 -4.06
N THR A 71 15.69 -2.96 -5.10
CA THR A 71 15.25 -1.56 -4.99
C THR A 71 13.76 -1.42 -4.68
N SER A 72 12.92 -2.35 -5.13
CA SER A 72 11.47 -2.28 -4.95
C SER A 72 10.92 -3.12 -3.80
N GLU A 73 11.70 -4.09 -3.29
CA GLU A 73 11.22 -4.98 -2.23
C GLU A 73 12.15 -5.04 -1.01
N ILE A 74 13.40 -5.46 -1.17
CA ILE A 74 14.32 -5.66 -0.04
C ILE A 74 14.76 -4.32 0.56
N GLY A 75 15.26 -3.42 -0.26
CA GLY A 75 15.82 -2.15 0.17
C GLY A 75 14.79 -1.24 0.84
N ILE A 76 13.57 -1.17 0.28
CA ILE A 76 12.46 -0.41 0.87
C ILE A 76 12.08 -0.96 2.25
N LEU A 77 12.00 -2.29 2.39
CA LEU A 77 11.71 -2.92 3.68
C LEU A 77 12.80 -2.64 4.72
N LEU A 78 14.07 -2.75 4.32
CA LEU A 78 15.20 -2.47 5.22
C LEU A 78 15.23 -1.00 5.67
N GLU A 79 14.88 -0.07 4.78
CA GLU A 79 14.74 1.35 5.11
C GLU A 79 13.58 1.60 6.08
N GLU A 80 12.42 0.97 5.87
CA GLU A 80 11.26 1.05 6.77
C GLU A 80 11.63 0.54 8.19
N ILE A 81 12.34 -0.58 8.28
CA ILE A 81 12.84 -1.11 9.57
C ILE A 81 13.83 -0.13 10.22
N ARG A 82 14.79 0.40 9.46
CA ARG A 82 15.80 1.35 9.95
C ARG A 82 15.14 2.63 10.48
N PHE A 83 14.19 3.17 9.72
CA PHE A 83 13.44 4.37 10.09
C PHE A 83 12.63 4.14 11.36
N THR A 84 11.92 3.01 11.44
CA THR A 84 11.12 2.62 12.61
C THR A 84 11.98 2.47 13.86
N LEU A 85 13.09 1.74 13.79
CA LEU A 85 14.03 1.58 14.92
C LEU A 85 14.53 2.91 15.46
N LYS A 86 14.83 3.87 14.57
CA LYS A 86 15.30 5.22 14.94
C LYS A 86 14.25 6.02 15.73
N HIS A 87 12.96 5.83 15.44
CA HIS A 87 11.89 6.69 15.94
C HIS A 87 10.97 6.03 16.96
N LEU A 88 10.98 4.70 17.09
CA LEU A 88 10.04 3.91 17.89
C LEU A 88 9.93 4.38 19.34
N ALA A 89 11.06 4.66 19.97
CA ALA A 89 11.10 5.12 21.37
C ALA A 89 10.33 6.44 21.60
N LYS A 90 10.27 7.31 20.57
CA LYS A 90 9.48 8.55 20.60
C LYS A 90 8.00 8.28 20.36
N TRP A 91 7.67 7.39 19.43
CA TRP A 91 6.29 7.10 19.06
C TRP A 91 5.50 6.39 20.18
N MET A 92 6.17 5.53 20.94
CA MET A 92 5.57 4.80 22.06
C MET A 92 5.26 5.66 23.29
N LYS A 93 5.82 6.89 23.38
CA LYS A 93 5.59 7.74 24.55
C LYS A 93 4.17 8.28 24.59
N PRO A 94 3.47 8.23 25.75
CA PRO A 94 2.24 8.96 25.95
C PRO A 94 2.40 10.45 25.59
N LYS A 95 1.45 10.97 24.84
CA LYS A 95 1.41 12.39 24.44
C LYS A 95 0.59 13.18 25.45
N LYS A 96 1.22 14.06 26.22
CA LYS A 96 0.52 15.00 27.09
C LYS A 96 -0.29 15.98 26.26
N VAL A 97 -1.53 16.23 26.68
CA VAL A 97 -2.43 17.19 26.03
C VAL A 97 -2.90 18.24 27.04
N LYS A 98 -3.28 19.39 26.53
CA LYS A 98 -3.88 20.44 27.35
C LYS A 98 -5.27 19.99 27.85
N THR A 99 -5.61 20.38 29.06
CA THR A 99 -6.95 20.21 29.63
C THR A 99 -7.69 21.57 29.66
N ALA A 100 -9.02 21.53 29.50
CA ALA A 100 -9.84 22.73 29.59
C ALA A 100 -9.84 23.33 30.99
N LEU A 101 -10.19 24.62 31.15
CA LEU A 101 -10.28 25.30 32.45
C LEU A 101 -11.25 24.61 33.40
N THR A 102 -12.27 23.96 32.92
CA THR A 102 -13.22 23.14 33.69
C THR A 102 -12.59 21.91 34.34
N HIS A 103 -11.35 21.57 33.96
CA HIS A 103 -10.60 20.39 34.42
C HIS A 103 -9.37 20.81 35.25
N VAL A 104 -9.47 21.89 36.02
CA VAL A 104 -8.37 22.31 36.89
C VAL A 104 -7.96 21.18 37.84
N GLY A 105 -6.65 20.90 37.91
CA GLY A 105 -6.10 19.78 38.66
C GLY A 105 -6.05 18.44 37.90
N SER A 106 -6.50 18.41 36.62
CA SER A 106 -6.37 17.23 35.77
C SER A 106 -5.10 17.25 34.91
N LYS A 107 -4.66 16.07 34.50
CA LYS A 107 -3.65 15.83 33.47
C LYS A 107 -4.25 14.94 32.38
N GLY A 108 -4.19 15.39 31.13
CA GLY A 108 -4.63 14.62 29.97
C GLY A 108 -3.45 13.98 29.24
N GLU A 109 -3.61 12.72 28.85
CA GLU A 109 -2.62 11.98 28.08
C GLU A 109 -3.31 11.12 27.00
N ILE A 110 -2.67 11.00 25.83
CA ILE A 110 -3.01 10.03 24.79
C ILE A 110 -1.97 8.93 24.84
N VAL A 111 -2.40 7.72 25.16
CA VAL A 111 -1.52 6.55 25.37
C VAL A 111 -1.64 5.61 24.18
N PRO A 112 -0.56 5.37 23.41
CA PRO A 112 -0.58 4.40 22.33
C PRO A 112 -0.58 2.98 22.91
N GLU A 113 -1.45 2.13 22.40
CA GLU A 113 -1.50 0.71 22.74
C GLU A 113 -1.80 -0.15 21.50
N PRO A 114 -1.24 -1.39 21.40
CA PRO A 114 -1.55 -2.30 20.31
C PRO A 114 -3.01 -2.76 20.34
N TYR A 115 -3.56 -3.07 19.17
CA TYR A 115 -4.89 -3.68 19.07
C TYR A 115 -4.92 -5.11 19.63
N GLY A 116 -3.98 -5.97 19.24
CA GLY A 116 -3.95 -7.38 19.61
C GLY A 116 -3.38 -8.28 18.52
N VAL A 117 -4.19 -9.17 17.97
CA VAL A 117 -3.82 -10.04 16.84
C VAL A 117 -4.16 -9.36 15.52
N ALA A 118 -3.14 -9.04 14.74
CA ALA A 118 -3.28 -8.43 13.42
C ALA A 118 -3.18 -9.47 12.31
N LEU A 119 -4.11 -9.43 11.34
CA LEU A 119 -4.03 -10.19 10.09
C LEU A 119 -3.53 -9.28 8.97
N ILE A 120 -2.48 -9.70 8.28
CA ILE A 120 -1.91 -9.02 7.12
C ILE A 120 -2.13 -9.91 5.90
N ILE A 121 -2.95 -9.46 4.94
CA ILE A 121 -3.22 -10.17 3.68
C ILE A 121 -2.50 -9.44 2.57
N ALA A 122 -1.48 -10.08 2.00
CA ALA A 122 -0.59 -9.47 1.02
C ALA A 122 -0.90 -9.91 -0.42
N PRO A 123 -0.68 -9.03 -1.41
CA PRO A 123 -0.86 -9.32 -2.83
C PRO A 123 0.37 -9.99 -3.44
N TRP A 124 0.29 -10.26 -4.73
CA TRP A 124 1.32 -10.97 -5.49
C TRP A 124 2.31 -10.06 -6.25
N ASN A 125 2.06 -8.77 -6.40
CA ASN A 125 2.86 -7.90 -7.28
C ASN A 125 4.18 -7.42 -6.67
N TYR A 126 4.19 -7.14 -5.38
CA TYR A 126 5.38 -6.92 -4.56
C TYR A 126 5.26 -7.83 -3.33
N PRO A 127 5.35 -9.15 -3.53
CA PRO A 127 4.90 -10.13 -2.54
C PRO A 127 5.71 -10.13 -1.26
N PHE A 128 7.00 -9.80 -1.33
CA PHE A 128 7.88 -9.73 -0.17
C PHE A 128 7.66 -8.42 0.61
N GLN A 129 7.73 -7.28 -0.07
CA GLN A 129 7.62 -5.96 0.55
C GLN A 129 6.23 -5.74 1.14
N LEU A 130 5.14 -6.04 0.39
CA LEU A 130 3.78 -5.79 0.85
C LEU A 130 3.28 -6.78 1.91
N ALA A 131 3.98 -7.90 2.12
CA ALA A 131 3.76 -8.77 3.27
C ALA A 131 4.48 -8.26 4.53
N LEU A 132 5.70 -7.75 4.38
CA LEU A 132 6.58 -7.48 5.52
C LEU A 132 6.61 -6.00 5.95
N SER A 133 6.33 -5.03 5.09
CA SER A 133 6.25 -3.63 5.51
C SER A 133 5.11 -3.37 6.50
N PRO A 134 3.88 -3.89 6.32
CA PRO A 134 2.86 -3.82 7.35
C PRO A 134 3.26 -4.56 8.64
N LEU A 135 3.99 -5.69 8.53
CA LEU A 135 4.52 -6.42 9.69
C LEU A 135 5.46 -5.56 10.55
N VAL A 136 6.30 -4.70 9.91
CA VAL A 136 7.14 -3.74 10.64
C VAL A 136 6.28 -2.84 11.52
N GLY A 137 5.18 -2.30 10.99
CA GLY A 137 4.23 -1.49 11.73
C GLY A 137 3.55 -2.26 12.88
N ALA A 138 3.10 -3.49 12.61
CA ALA A 138 2.45 -4.34 13.61
C ALA A 138 3.39 -4.67 14.79
N ILE A 139 4.64 -5.05 14.52
CA ILE A 139 5.68 -5.29 15.54
C ILE A 139 5.99 -4.02 16.31
N ALA A 140 6.17 -2.89 15.61
CA ALA A 140 6.47 -1.60 16.22
C ALA A 140 5.35 -1.15 17.19
N ALA A 141 4.10 -1.36 16.82
CA ALA A 141 2.94 -1.08 17.68
C ALA A 141 2.80 -2.08 18.85
N GLY A 142 3.36 -3.30 18.72
CA GLY A 142 3.35 -4.34 19.74
C GLY A 142 2.22 -5.35 19.57
N ASN A 143 1.69 -5.53 18.36
CA ASN A 143 0.73 -6.58 18.05
C ASN A 143 1.43 -7.92 17.83
N THR A 144 0.70 -9.02 17.93
CA THR A 144 1.02 -10.28 17.27
C THR A 144 0.53 -10.22 15.83
N ALA A 145 1.07 -11.04 14.93
CA ALA A 145 0.71 -10.95 13.53
C ALA A 145 0.57 -12.33 12.85
N ILE A 146 -0.45 -12.43 12.00
CA ILE A 146 -0.64 -13.52 11.05
C ILE A 146 -0.48 -12.93 9.66
N ILE A 147 0.43 -13.46 8.86
CA ILE A 147 0.66 -13.05 7.48
C ILE A 147 0.06 -14.09 6.54
N LYS A 148 -0.80 -13.66 5.62
CA LYS A 148 -1.30 -14.48 4.52
C LYS A 148 -0.74 -13.95 3.21
N PRO A 149 0.39 -14.50 2.70
CA PRO A 149 0.94 -14.14 1.41
C PRO A 149 0.06 -14.64 0.27
N SER A 150 0.35 -14.21 -0.96
CA SER A 150 -0.41 -14.60 -2.14
C SER A 150 0.00 -15.98 -2.66
N GLU A 151 -0.99 -16.78 -3.03
CA GLU A 151 -0.82 -18.06 -3.72
C GLU A 151 -0.29 -17.93 -5.15
N LEU A 152 -0.36 -16.73 -5.75
CA LEU A 152 0.13 -16.49 -7.11
C LEU A 152 1.65 -16.33 -7.19
N THR A 153 2.32 -16.16 -6.04
CA THR A 153 3.79 -16.08 -5.93
C THR A 153 4.30 -17.09 -4.91
N PRO A 154 4.20 -18.39 -5.23
CA PRO A 154 4.45 -19.48 -4.26
C PRO A 154 5.91 -19.56 -3.80
N SER A 155 6.88 -19.20 -4.64
CA SER A 155 8.29 -19.22 -4.26
C SER A 155 8.59 -18.16 -3.20
N VAL A 156 8.07 -16.94 -3.38
CA VAL A 156 8.22 -15.86 -2.41
C VAL A 156 7.43 -16.16 -1.13
N SER A 157 6.20 -16.71 -1.25
CA SER A 157 5.38 -17.12 -0.10
C SER A 157 6.16 -18.08 0.80
N ARG A 158 6.76 -19.11 0.23
CA ARG A 158 7.59 -20.10 0.95
C ARG A 158 8.81 -19.46 1.62
N VAL A 159 9.51 -18.57 0.91
CA VAL A 159 10.67 -17.86 1.49
C VAL A 159 10.20 -17.02 2.70
N ILE A 160 9.11 -16.28 2.60
CA ILE A 160 8.56 -15.50 3.73
C ILE A 160 8.25 -16.43 4.91
N GLN A 161 7.59 -17.57 4.68
CA GLN A 161 7.25 -18.53 5.72
C GLN A 161 8.51 -19.04 6.45
N GLU A 162 9.53 -19.46 5.71
CA GLU A 162 10.75 -20.01 6.29
C GLU A 162 11.55 -18.94 7.06
N LEU A 163 11.69 -17.73 6.53
CA LEU A 163 12.38 -16.63 7.20
C LEU A 163 11.69 -16.20 8.50
N LEU A 164 10.37 -16.14 8.49
CA LEU A 164 9.63 -15.74 9.69
C LEU A 164 9.56 -16.86 10.73
N ALA A 165 9.55 -18.13 10.32
CA ALA A 165 9.67 -19.26 11.24
C ALA A 165 11.05 -19.35 11.90
N GLU A 166 12.13 -18.93 11.19
CA GLU A 166 13.47 -18.81 11.76
C GLU A 166 13.56 -17.65 12.78
N ALA A 167 12.94 -16.52 12.46
CA ALA A 167 13.06 -15.29 13.24
C ALA A 167 12.18 -15.25 14.49
N PHE A 168 10.99 -15.88 14.46
CA PHE A 168 9.95 -15.65 15.46
C PHE A 168 9.30 -16.93 15.97
N ASP A 169 8.84 -16.87 17.24
CA ASP A 169 7.90 -17.82 17.79
C ASP A 169 6.55 -17.69 17.02
N PRO A 170 5.95 -18.80 16.56
CA PRO A 170 4.64 -18.77 15.88
C PRO A 170 3.52 -18.11 16.70
N ALA A 171 3.65 -18.13 18.02
CA ALA A 171 2.74 -17.40 18.92
C ALA A 171 2.87 -15.87 18.81
N PHE A 172 3.96 -15.36 18.22
CA PHE A 172 4.16 -13.94 18.00
C PHE A 172 3.91 -13.55 16.53
N VAL A 173 4.61 -14.18 15.60
CA VAL A 173 4.46 -13.94 14.15
C VAL A 173 4.40 -15.28 13.44
N THR A 174 3.38 -15.50 12.62
CA THR A 174 3.23 -16.72 11.84
C THR A 174 2.76 -16.43 10.42
N VAL A 175 3.07 -17.32 9.50
CA VAL A 175 2.60 -17.28 8.11
C VAL A 175 1.60 -18.42 7.90
N ILE A 176 0.50 -18.10 7.26
CA ILE A 176 -0.51 -19.08 6.83
C ILE A 176 -0.64 -18.99 5.31
N GLU A 177 -0.07 -19.97 4.61
CA GLU A 177 -0.22 -20.10 3.16
C GLU A 177 -1.61 -20.63 2.82
N GLY A 178 -2.10 -20.27 1.65
CA GLY A 178 -3.37 -20.75 1.13
C GLY A 178 -4.04 -19.74 0.21
N ALA A 179 -5.16 -20.17 -0.40
CA ALA A 179 -5.94 -19.39 -1.35
C ALA A 179 -7.17 -18.73 -0.69
N VAL A 180 -8.21 -18.50 -1.47
CA VAL A 180 -9.45 -17.81 -1.07
C VAL A 180 -10.11 -18.47 0.15
N ASP A 181 -10.16 -19.82 0.18
CA ASP A 181 -10.81 -20.56 1.27
C ASP A 181 -10.10 -20.32 2.61
N THR A 182 -8.77 -20.34 2.62
CA THR A 182 -7.96 -20.03 3.80
C THR A 182 -8.19 -18.59 4.27
N THR A 183 -8.24 -17.63 3.34
CA THR A 183 -8.57 -16.23 3.65
C THR A 183 -9.96 -16.12 4.29
N SER A 184 -10.95 -16.83 3.74
CA SER A 184 -12.32 -16.84 4.26
C SER A 184 -12.41 -17.44 5.67
N LEU A 185 -11.59 -18.44 5.99
CA LEU A 185 -11.50 -18.99 7.35
C LEU A 185 -10.81 -18.02 8.33
N LEU A 186 -9.77 -17.32 7.89
CA LEU A 186 -9.08 -16.31 8.69
C LEU A 186 -9.99 -15.13 9.04
N LEU A 187 -10.79 -14.64 8.10
CA LEU A 187 -11.72 -13.53 8.31
C LEU A 187 -12.85 -13.85 9.30
N LYS A 188 -13.13 -15.14 9.56
CA LYS A 188 -14.10 -15.58 10.56
C LYS A 188 -13.51 -15.66 11.97
N GLN A 189 -12.19 -15.50 12.12
CA GLN A 189 -11.53 -15.55 13.42
C GLN A 189 -11.72 -14.24 14.19
N PRO A 190 -11.70 -14.29 15.54
CA PRO A 190 -11.79 -13.11 16.38
C PRO A 190 -10.47 -12.32 16.38
N LEU A 191 -10.19 -11.65 15.28
CA LEU A 191 -9.03 -10.81 15.08
C LEU A 191 -9.25 -9.41 15.67
N ASP A 192 -8.16 -8.66 15.89
CA ASP A 192 -8.23 -7.33 16.47
C ASP A 192 -7.89 -6.22 15.45
N TYR A 193 -7.27 -6.58 14.32
CA TYR A 193 -6.98 -5.69 13.20
C TYR A 193 -6.78 -6.45 11.89
N ILE A 194 -7.19 -5.86 10.76
CA ILE A 194 -6.92 -6.41 9.42
C ILE A 194 -6.25 -5.37 8.55
N PHE A 195 -5.10 -5.72 7.98
CA PHE A 195 -4.42 -4.96 6.94
C PHE A 195 -4.50 -5.75 5.63
N PHE A 196 -5.07 -5.17 4.61
CA PHE A 196 -5.27 -5.81 3.32
C PHE A 196 -4.72 -4.93 2.19
N THR A 197 -3.94 -5.53 1.30
CA THR A 197 -3.54 -4.93 0.03
C THR A 197 -4.02 -5.82 -1.11
N GLY A 198 -4.74 -5.24 -2.08
CA GLY A 198 -5.26 -6.01 -3.23
C GLY A 198 -6.32 -5.26 -4.03
N SER A 199 -7.17 -6.00 -4.74
CA SER A 199 -8.20 -5.41 -5.61
C SER A 199 -9.36 -4.79 -4.83
N VAL A 200 -10.00 -3.78 -5.42
CA VAL A 200 -11.19 -3.09 -4.88
C VAL A 200 -12.30 -4.09 -4.52
N ASN A 201 -12.57 -5.05 -5.38
CA ASN A 201 -13.64 -6.04 -5.15
C ASN A 201 -13.36 -6.92 -3.92
N VAL A 202 -12.13 -7.38 -3.74
CA VAL A 202 -11.75 -8.17 -2.57
C VAL A 202 -11.72 -7.27 -1.32
N GLY A 203 -11.26 -6.02 -1.43
CA GLY A 203 -11.31 -5.05 -0.34
C GLY A 203 -12.72 -4.81 0.21
N LYS A 204 -13.72 -4.71 -0.69
CA LYS A 204 -15.14 -4.61 -0.30
C LYS A 204 -15.59 -5.84 0.50
N ILE A 205 -15.18 -7.05 0.11
CA ILE A 205 -15.48 -8.30 0.85
C ILE A 205 -14.81 -8.28 2.23
N ILE A 206 -13.52 -7.92 2.29
CA ILE A 206 -12.78 -7.83 3.57
C ILE A 206 -13.49 -6.85 4.53
N MET A 207 -13.85 -5.66 4.04
CA MET A 207 -14.55 -4.65 4.85
C MET A 207 -15.90 -5.16 5.36
N GLN A 208 -16.67 -5.88 4.52
CA GLN A 208 -17.95 -6.48 4.91
C GLN A 208 -17.77 -7.52 6.01
N GLU A 209 -16.79 -8.42 5.88
CA GLU A 209 -16.52 -9.46 6.88
C GLU A 209 -16.01 -8.85 8.21
N ALA A 210 -15.08 -7.90 8.13
CA ALA A 210 -14.58 -7.16 9.30
C ALA A 210 -15.69 -6.41 10.03
N GLY A 211 -16.60 -5.77 9.27
CA GLY A 211 -17.75 -5.03 9.82
C GLY A 211 -18.69 -5.89 10.66
N LYS A 212 -18.84 -7.17 10.36
CA LYS A 212 -19.66 -8.11 11.18
C LYS A 212 -19.14 -8.27 12.60
N GLN A 213 -17.84 -8.05 12.82
CA GLN A 213 -17.16 -8.21 14.10
C GLN A 213 -16.61 -6.88 14.64
N LEU A 214 -16.87 -5.75 13.95
CA LEU A 214 -16.35 -4.41 14.27
C LEU A 214 -14.80 -4.36 14.31
N ILE A 215 -14.14 -5.19 13.49
CA ILE A 215 -12.69 -5.20 13.38
C ILE A 215 -12.25 -3.99 12.53
N PRO A 216 -11.36 -3.11 13.02
CA PRO A 216 -10.81 -2.03 12.24
C PRO A 216 -9.93 -2.56 11.10
N VAL A 217 -9.96 -1.84 9.94
CA VAL A 217 -9.26 -2.26 8.74
C VAL A 217 -8.44 -1.12 8.14
N THR A 218 -7.30 -1.45 7.55
CA THR A 218 -6.64 -0.66 6.52
C THR A 218 -6.74 -1.42 5.20
N LEU A 219 -7.20 -0.74 4.16
CA LEU A 219 -7.37 -1.28 2.82
C LEU A 219 -6.52 -0.46 1.85
N GLU A 220 -5.49 -1.08 1.30
CA GLU A 220 -4.68 -0.53 0.23
C GLU A 220 -5.12 -1.17 -1.09
N LEU A 221 -5.86 -0.40 -1.87
CA LEU A 221 -6.52 -0.89 -3.07
C LEU A 221 -5.87 -0.29 -4.32
N GLY A 222 -6.42 -0.56 -5.48
CA GLY A 222 -5.95 -0.01 -6.74
C GLY A 222 -6.77 1.17 -7.23
N GLY A 223 -6.75 1.36 -8.51
CA GLY A 223 -7.52 2.38 -9.22
C GLY A 223 -6.86 2.80 -10.52
N LYS A 224 -7.57 3.57 -11.33
CA LYS A 224 -7.04 4.11 -12.58
C LYS A 224 -6.29 5.42 -12.32
N SER A 225 -4.98 5.31 -12.05
CA SER A 225 -4.09 6.43 -11.74
C SER A 225 -3.77 7.26 -12.98
N PRO A 226 -4.28 8.50 -13.12
CA PRO A 226 -4.01 9.36 -14.25
C PRO A 226 -2.56 9.87 -14.25
N CYS A 227 -1.98 9.99 -15.43
CA CYS A 227 -0.73 10.67 -15.67
C CYS A 227 -0.98 11.81 -16.67
N ILE A 228 -0.83 13.06 -16.22
CA ILE A 228 -1.16 14.25 -16.98
C ILE A 228 0.13 14.90 -17.46
N VAL A 229 0.26 15.13 -18.77
CA VAL A 229 1.40 15.84 -19.40
C VAL A 229 0.89 17.12 -20.02
N HIS A 230 1.24 18.24 -19.39
CA HIS A 230 0.86 19.59 -19.85
C HIS A 230 1.78 20.08 -20.97
N GLU A 231 1.35 21.13 -21.70
CA GLU A 231 2.06 21.65 -22.87
C GLU A 231 3.46 22.20 -22.58
N ASP A 232 3.74 22.60 -21.34
CA ASP A 232 5.01 23.16 -20.87
C ASP A 232 5.94 22.12 -20.21
N ALA A 233 5.53 20.85 -20.16
CA ALA A 233 6.31 19.79 -19.52
C ALA A 233 7.67 19.56 -20.19
N ASN A 234 8.69 19.25 -19.39
CA ASN A 234 9.96 18.74 -19.89
C ASN A 234 9.76 17.31 -20.42
N LEU A 235 9.59 17.16 -21.72
CA LEU A 235 9.20 15.89 -22.35
C LEU A 235 10.27 14.79 -22.25
N ASP A 236 11.56 15.14 -22.25
CA ASP A 236 12.64 14.17 -22.07
C ASP A 236 12.60 13.50 -20.68
N LEU A 237 12.39 14.31 -19.65
CA LEU A 237 12.25 13.79 -18.28
C LEU A 237 10.89 13.10 -18.08
N ALA A 238 9.81 13.69 -18.60
CA ALA A 238 8.47 13.12 -18.49
C ALA A 238 8.43 11.70 -19.08
N ALA A 239 8.90 11.51 -20.31
CA ALA A 239 8.91 10.21 -20.97
C ALA A 239 9.69 9.16 -20.18
N LYS A 240 10.90 9.49 -19.70
CA LYS A 240 11.72 8.58 -18.91
C LYS A 240 11.01 8.18 -17.60
N ARG A 241 10.47 9.16 -16.87
CA ARG A 241 9.81 8.93 -15.57
C ARG A 241 8.48 8.19 -15.73
N ILE A 242 7.71 8.48 -16.77
CA ILE A 242 6.48 7.76 -17.11
C ILE A 242 6.81 6.29 -17.45
N MET A 243 7.78 6.06 -18.33
CA MET A 243 8.12 4.69 -18.73
C MET A 243 8.84 3.90 -17.62
N PHE A 244 9.59 4.56 -16.75
CA PHE A 244 10.09 3.95 -15.53
C PHE A 244 8.94 3.47 -14.63
N GLY A 245 7.96 4.36 -14.34
CA GLY A 245 6.82 4.01 -13.50
C GLY A 245 5.88 2.97 -14.12
N LYS A 246 5.74 2.98 -15.45
CA LYS A 246 4.91 2.00 -16.17
C LYS A 246 5.64 0.68 -16.41
N GLY A 247 6.95 0.70 -16.58
CA GLY A 247 7.74 -0.49 -16.88
C GLY A 247 8.12 -1.32 -15.64
N MET A 248 8.22 -0.68 -14.47
CA MET A 248 8.52 -1.39 -13.22
C MET A 248 7.49 -2.50 -12.97
N ASN A 249 7.96 -3.71 -12.67
CA ASN A 249 7.16 -4.92 -12.50
C ASN A 249 6.18 -5.18 -13.67
N ALA A 250 6.58 -4.82 -14.88
CA ALA A 250 5.74 -4.88 -16.09
C ALA A 250 4.38 -4.16 -15.90
N GLY A 251 4.36 -3.03 -15.18
CA GLY A 251 3.16 -2.24 -14.92
C GLY A 251 2.19 -2.84 -13.89
N GLN A 252 2.54 -3.94 -13.25
CA GLN A 252 1.74 -4.61 -12.23
C GLN A 252 1.92 -3.93 -10.86
N THR A 253 1.58 -2.64 -10.80
CA THR A 253 1.81 -1.76 -9.66
C THR A 253 0.57 -0.89 -9.45
N CYS A 254 0.04 -0.88 -8.23
CA CYS A 254 -1.18 -0.14 -7.87
C CYS A 254 -1.09 1.39 -8.10
N VAL A 255 0.12 1.91 -8.11
CA VAL A 255 0.44 3.31 -8.40
C VAL A 255 1.09 3.52 -9.77
N ALA A 256 1.15 2.51 -10.65
CA ALA A 256 1.64 2.73 -12.02
C ALA A 256 0.76 3.75 -12.74
N PRO A 257 1.32 4.60 -13.61
CA PRO A 257 0.51 5.36 -14.56
C PRO A 257 -0.44 4.43 -15.30
N ASP A 258 -1.75 4.58 -15.09
CA ASP A 258 -2.72 3.66 -15.67
C ASP A 258 -3.18 4.13 -17.05
N TYR A 259 -3.35 5.43 -17.23
CA TYR A 259 -3.60 6.09 -18.50
C TYR A 259 -2.93 7.46 -18.56
N LEU A 260 -2.66 7.93 -19.79
CA LEU A 260 -1.96 9.16 -20.08
C LEU A 260 -2.91 10.18 -20.68
N LEU A 261 -3.00 11.34 -20.04
CA LEU A 261 -3.65 12.53 -20.57
C LEU A 261 -2.57 13.47 -21.09
N VAL A 262 -2.50 13.69 -22.39
CA VAL A 262 -1.46 14.49 -23.01
C VAL A 262 -2.04 15.71 -23.72
N HIS A 263 -1.46 16.90 -23.46
CA HIS A 263 -1.87 18.10 -24.17
C HIS A 263 -1.56 17.97 -25.66
N LYS A 264 -2.53 18.28 -26.54
CA LYS A 264 -2.43 18.05 -27.99
C LYS A 264 -1.17 18.62 -28.63
N LYS A 265 -0.65 19.76 -28.16
CA LYS A 265 0.54 20.43 -28.71
C LYS A 265 1.82 19.60 -28.56
N VAL A 266 1.91 18.73 -27.58
CA VAL A 266 3.14 17.98 -27.25
C VAL A 266 3.02 16.47 -27.51
N LYS A 267 1.82 15.99 -27.90
CA LYS A 267 1.54 14.56 -28.12
C LYS A 267 2.55 13.87 -29.04
N ALA A 268 2.77 14.42 -30.24
CA ALA A 268 3.66 13.80 -31.22
C ALA A 268 5.10 13.68 -30.71
N GLN A 269 5.61 14.74 -30.08
CA GLN A 269 6.96 14.76 -29.52
C GLN A 269 7.08 13.80 -28.34
N LEU A 270 6.07 13.73 -27.46
CA LEU A 270 6.07 12.82 -26.32
C LEU A 270 6.10 11.34 -26.77
N ILE A 271 5.38 10.97 -27.82
CA ILE A 271 5.38 9.60 -28.37
C ILE A 271 6.80 9.18 -28.76
N GLU A 272 7.54 10.03 -29.48
CA GLU A 272 8.94 9.72 -29.84
C GLU A 272 9.82 9.57 -28.60
N LYS A 273 9.65 10.43 -27.57
CA LYS A 273 10.40 10.34 -26.33
C LYS A 273 10.06 9.09 -25.51
N LEU A 274 8.81 8.64 -25.52
CA LEU A 274 8.41 7.36 -24.88
C LEU A 274 9.07 6.17 -25.58
N ARG A 275 9.13 6.17 -26.91
CA ARG A 275 9.83 5.12 -27.70
C ARG A 275 11.32 5.09 -27.39
N GLU A 276 11.99 6.26 -27.34
CA GLU A 276 13.38 6.40 -26.97
C GLU A 276 13.64 5.85 -25.55
N ALA A 277 12.79 6.19 -24.57
CA ALA A 277 12.92 5.73 -23.19
C ALA A 277 12.78 4.21 -23.06
N ILE A 278 11.81 3.58 -23.74
CA ILE A 278 11.63 2.12 -23.74
C ILE A 278 12.88 1.43 -24.32
N SER A 279 13.39 1.91 -25.47
CA SER A 279 14.59 1.38 -26.09
C SER A 279 15.82 1.52 -25.19
N GLN A 280 15.96 2.64 -24.48
CA GLN A 280 17.04 2.86 -23.51
C GLN A 280 16.98 1.90 -22.34
N PHE A 281 15.79 1.61 -21.82
CA PHE A 281 15.63 0.78 -20.61
C PHE A 281 15.74 -0.72 -20.92
N TYR A 282 15.12 -1.18 -22.00
CA TYR A 282 14.92 -2.61 -22.27
C TYR A 282 15.59 -3.08 -23.55
N GLY A 283 16.27 -2.19 -24.29
CA GLY A 283 16.89 -2.52 -25.59
C GLY A 283 15.89 -2.51 -26.75
N SER A 284 16.31 -3.05 -27.89
CA SER A 284 15.49 -3.12 -29.10
C SER A 284 14.39 -4.18 -29.06
N ASN A 285 14.51 -5.15 -28.18
CA ASN A 285 13.52 -6.22 -27.96
C ASN A 285 13.20 -6.37 -26.46
N PRO A 286 12.21 -5.65 -25.93
CA PRO A 286 11.84 -5.74 -24.53
C PRO A 286 11.40 -7.13 -24.07
N LEU A 287 10.84 -7.97 -24.97
CA LEU A 287 10.37 -9.34 -24.65
C LEU A 287 11.51 -10.29 -24.29
N GLU A 288 12.75 -10.00 -24.70
CA GLU A 288 13.95 -10.79 -24.43
C GLU A 288 14.87 -10.13 -23.37
N SER A 289 14.48 -8.98 -22.84
CA SER A 289 15.28 -8.24 -21.86
C SER A 289 15.28 -8.95 -20.51
N ASP A 290 16.44 -9.19 -19.94
CA ASP A 290 16.64 -9.72 -18.59
C ASP A 290 16.29 -8.70 -17.47
N ARG A 291 16.08 -7.44 -17.86
CA ARG A 291 15.69 -6.33 -16.99
C ARG A 291 14.18 -6.10 -16.96
N TYR A 292 13.39 -6.94 -17.65
CA TYR A 292 11.97 -6.74 -17.79
C TYR A 292 11.17 -7.89 -17.14
N GLY A 293 10.19 -7.55 -16.31
CA GLY A 293 9.35 -8.49 -15.60
C GLY A 293 8.37 -9.25 -16.51
N ARG A 294 7.71 -10.27 -15.95
CA ARG A 294 6.65 -11.01 -16.64
C ARG A 294 5.30 -10.81 -15.95
N ILE A 295 4.21 -11.07 -16.65
CA ILE A 295 2.87 -11.10 -16.08
C ILE A 295 2.73 -12.34 -15.20
N VAL A 296 2.15 -12.17 -14.02
CA VAL A 296 2.13 -13.19 -12.95
C VAL A 296 1.45 -14.49 -13.34
N SER A 297 0.44 -14.46 -14.22
CA SER A 297 -0.33 -15.66 -14.60
C SER A 297 -0.94 -15.57 -15.99
N GLU A 298 -1.27 -16.71 -16.58
CA GLU A 298 -1.96 -16.79 -17.89
C GLU A 298 -3.29 -16.04 -17.89
N ARG A 299 -4.04 -16.06 -16.79
CA ARG A 299 -5.32 -15.34 -16.66
C ARG A 299 -5.12 -13.83 -16.81
N HIS A 300 -4.15 -13.25 -16.09
CA HIS A 300 -3.82 -11.81 -16.18
C HIS A 300 -3.25 -11.48 -17.55
N PHE A 301 -2.39 -12.33 -18.10
CA PHE A 301 -1.82 -12.16 -19.43
C PHE A 301 -2.91 -12.10 -20.50
N THR A 302 -3.84 -13.06 -20.52
CA THR A 302 -4.93 -13.11 -21.51
C THR A 302 -5.79 -11.85 -21.44
N ARG A 303 -6.17 -11.39 -20.24
CA ARG A 303 -6.91 -10.14 -20.04
C ARG A 303 -6.17 -8.94 -20.63
N LEU A 304 -4.87 -8.84 -20.40
CA LEU A 304 -4.06 -7.74 -20.92
C LEU A 304 -3.93 -7.78 -22.45
N VAL A 305 -3.78 -8.96 -23.03
CA VAL A 305 -3.73 -9.11 -24.50
C VAL A 305 -5.06 -8.67 -25.16
N GLU A 306 -6.21 -8.90 -24.51
CA GLU A 306 -7.49 -8.39 -25.02
C GLU A 306 -7.50 -6.85 -25.03
N PHE A 307 -6.94 -6.16 -24.04
CA PHE A 307 -6.85 -4.70 -24.04
C PHE A 307 -6.01 -4.11 -25.18
N LEU A 308 -5.10 -4.87 -25.80
CA LEU A 308 -4.37 -4.40 -26.96
C LEU A 308 -5.28 -4.17 -28.18
N LYS A 309 -6.49 -4.71 -28.19
CA LYS A 309 -7.47 -4.54 -29.25
C LYS A 309 -8.29 -3.23 -29.15
N ASP A 310 -8.19 -2.54 -28.00
CA ASP A 310 -9.00 -1.36 -27.68
C ASP A 310 -8.48 -0.06 -28.31
N GLY A 311 -7.35 -0.11 -29.01
CA GLY A 311 -6.76 1.04 -29.65
C GLY A 311 -5.66 0.64 -30.65
N ASN A 312 -5.00 1.65 -31.19
CA ASN A 312 -3.86 1.46 -32.08
C ASN A 312 -2.55 1.52 -31.29
N ALA A 313 -1.77 0.43 -31.31
CA ALA A 313 -0.46 0.39 -30.67
C ALA A 313 0.55 1.25 -31.46
N ILE A 314 0.84 2.44 -30.96
CA ILE A 314 1.78 3.39 -31.58
C ILE A 314 3.21 3.20 -31.06
N VAL A 315 3.38 2.49 -29.93
CA VAL A 315 4.66 2.02 -29.38
C VAL A 315 4.44 0.63 -28.83
N GLY A 316 5.33 -0.33 -29.04
CA GLY A 316 5.21 -1.70 -28.58
C GLY A 316 4.07 -2.45 -29.24
N GLY A 317 3.35 -3.26 -28.47
CA GLY A 317 2.20 -4.06 -28.91
C GLY A 317 2.51 -5.53 -29.10
N GLY A 318 3.78 -5.93 -29.06
CA GLY A 318 4.20 -7.33 -29.12
C GLY A 318 4.00 -8.05 -27.79
N TYR A 319 3.84 -9.37 -27.86
CA TYR A 319 3.75 -10.20 -26.68
C TYR A 319 4.24 -11.64 -26.92
N ASN A 320 4.64 -12.30 -25.85
CA ASN A 320 5.04 -13.72 -25.91
C ASN A 320 4.28 -14.52 -24.84
N LYS A 321 3.40 -15.39 -25.29
CA LYS A 321 2.58 -16.23 -24.41
C LYS A 321 3.40 -17.25 -23.62
N ASN A 322 4.49 -17.76 -24.17
CA ASN A 322 5.29 -18.78 -23.49
C ASN A 322 6.03 -18.23 -22.27
N THR A 323 6.46 -16.96 -22.34
CA THR A 323 7.13 -16.25 -21.25
C THR A 323 6.20 -15.38 -20.42
N LEU A 324 4.93 -15.24 -20.82
CA LEU A 324 3.93 -14.33 -20.25
C LEU A 324 4.41 -12.88 -20.23
N THR A 325 5.10 -12.44 -21.29
CA THR A 325 5.61 -11.08 -21.42
C THR A 325 4.80 -10.28 -22.44
N ILE A 326 4.57 -9.01 -22.17
CA ILE A 326 3.93 -8.04 -23.05
C ILE A 326 4.83 -6.82 -23.10
N GLU A 327 5.15 -6.32 -24.31
CA GLU A 327 5.97 -5.12 -24.47
C GLU A 327 5.35 -3.90 -23.75
N PRO A 328 6.16 -2.98 -23.21
CA PRO A 328 5.67 -1.66 -22.83
C PRO A 328 4.97 -1.03 -24.04
N THR A 329 3.66 -0.82 -23.91
CA THR A 329 2.79 -0.49 -25.04
C THR A 329 2.07 0.82 -24.80
N VAL A 330 2.09 1.73 -25.77
CA VAL A 330 1.26 2.93 -25.78
C VAL A 330 0.16 2.76 -26.81
N LEU A 331 -1.10 2.87 -26.38
CA LEU A 331 -2.27 2.81 -27.25
C LEU A 331 -2.79 4.21 -27.54
N SER A 332 -3.02 4.52 -28.82
CA SER A 332 -3.77 5.70 -29.28
C SER A 332 -5.17 5.30 -29.74
N GLU A 333 -6.00 6.30 -30.04
CA GLU A 333 -7.38 6.11 -30.53
C GLU A 333 -8.26 5.34 -29.53
N VAL A 334 -7.94 5.47 -28.25
CA VAL A 334 -8.71 4.86 -27.15
C VAL A 334 -9.85 5.77 -26.74
N SER A 335 -11.06 5.22 -26.64
CA SER A 335 -12.24 5.90 -26.12
C SER A 335 -12.32 5.75 -24.59
N TRP A 336 -12.94 6.74 -23.93
CA TRP A 336 -13.30 6.63 -22.51
C TRP A 336 -14.22 5.45 -22.19
N THR A 337 -14.90 4.89 -23.21
CA THR A 337 -15.79 3.73 -23.09
C THR A 337 -15.12 2.39 -23.45
N SER A 338 -13.86 2.41 -23.94
CA SER A 338 -13.10 1.18 -24.22
C SER A 338 -12.84 0.38 -22.94
N ASP A 339 -12.78 -0.95 -23.03
CA ASP A 339 -12.61 -1.85 -21.89
C ASP A 339 -11.34 -1.52 -21.07
N VAL A 340 -10.24 -1.18 -21.73
CA VAL A 340 -8.98 -0.74 -21.10
C VAL A 340 -9.16 0.50 -20.22
N MET A 341 -10.23 1.28 -20.42
CA MET A 341 -10.56 2.47 -19.62
C MET A 341 -11.61 2.22 -18.53
N GLN A 342 -12.20 1.01 -18.44
CA GLN A 342 -13.25 0.69 -17.46
C GLN A 342 -12.71 0.08 -16.16
N GLU A 343 -11.59 -0.64 -16.23
CA GLU A 343 -10.95 -1.21 -15.05
C GLU A 343 -9.46 -0.85 -14.97
N GLU A 344 -8.84 -1.05 -13.81
CA GLU A 344 -7.40 -0.90 -13.63
C GLU A 344 -6.64 -1.87 -14.53
N ILE A 345 -5.68 -1.37 -15.31
CA ILE A 345 -4.96 -2.18 -16.29
C ILE A 345 -4.06 -3.19 -15.59
N PHE A 346 -3.27 -2.75 -14.63
CA PHE A 346 -2.32 -3.57 -13.86
C PHE A 346 -1.38 -4.37 -14.77
N GLY A 347 -0.81 -3.69 -15.74
CA GLY A 347 0.05 -4.24 -16.79
C GLY A 347 0.75 -3.15 -17.61
N PRO A 348 1.58 -3.52 -18.60
CA PRO A 348 2.47 -2.60 -19.30
C PRO A 348 1.80 -1.83 -20.46
N ILE A 349 0.49 -1.68 -20.41
CA ILE A 349 -0.30 -0.99 -21.44
C ILE A 349 -0.68 0.38 -20.94
N LEU A 350 -0.43 1.43 -21.73
CA LEU A 350 -0.66 2.83 -21.41
C LEU A 350 -1.55 3.48 -22.48
N PRO A 351 -2.87 3.53 -22.28
CA PRO A 351 -3.76 4.30 -23.15
C PRO A 351 -3.41 5.79 -23.10
N MET A 352 -3.34 6.43 -24.25
CA MET A 352 -3.06 7.85 -24.40
C MET A 352 -4.28 8.57 -24.96
N ILE A 353 -4.81 9.52 -24.21
CA ILE A 353 -5.92 10.39 -24.59
C ILE A 353 -5.41 11.83 -24.65
N GLU A 354 -5.68 12.52 -25.75
CA GLU A 354 -5.32 13.94 -25.86
C GLU A 354 -6.38 14.85 -25.24
N TYR A 355 -5.94 16.01 -24.79
CA TYR A 355 -6.81 17.06 -24.27
C TYR A 355 -6.36 18.45 -24.76
N GLU A 356 -7.25 19.42 -24.68
CA GLU A 356 -6.98 20.82 -25.05
C GLU A 356 -6.96 21.75 -23.83
N THR A 357 -7.79 21.48 -22.83
CA THR A 357 -7.92 22.34 -21.65
C THR A 357 -7.82 21.55 -20.36
N LEU A 358 -7.33 22.20 -19.28
CA LEU A 358 -7.28 21.58 -17.97
C LEU A 358 -8.68 21.25 -17.40
N ASP A 359 -9.69 22.03 -17.78
CA ASP A 359 -11.06 21.76 -17.32
C ASP A 359 -11.60 20.44 -17.88
N GLU A 360 -11.26 20.07 -19.12
CA GLU A 360 -11.55 18.75 -19.67
C GLU A 360 -10.91 17.64 -18.84
N VAL A 361 -9.62 17.78 -18.52
CA VAL A 361 -8.87 16.82 -17.68
C VAL A 361 -9.56 16.66 -16.32
N ILE A 362 -9.82 17.77 -15.65
CA ILE A 362 -10.41 17.79 -14.31
C ILE A 362 -11.78 17.13 -14.33
N HIS A 363 -12.63 17.48 -15.29
CA HIS A 363 -13.97 16.91 -15.41
C HIS A 363 -13.90 15.39 -15.63
N LYS A 364 -13.07 14.94 -16.56
CA LYS A 364 -12.91 13.51 -16.88
C LYS A 364 -12.36 12.68 -15.72
N VAL A 365 -11.41 13.22 -14.96
CA VAL A 365 -10.88 12.54 -13.76
C VAL A 365 -11.92 12.51 -12.64
N GLN A 366 -12.71 13.59 -12.47
CA GLN A 366 -13.77 13.66 -11.45
C GLN A 366 -14.95 12.71 -11.73
N GLU A 367 -15.22 12.34 -13.00
CA GLU A 367 -16.23 11.33 -13.38
C GLU A 367 -15.84 9.91 -12.93
N LYS A 368 -14.57 9.65 -12.62
CA LYS A 368 -14.07 8.35 -12.20
C LYS A 368 -13.95 8.25 -10.67
N ALA A 369 -13.82 7.03 -10.18
CA ALA A 369 -13.48 6.80 -8.77
C ALA A 369 -12.14 7.46 -8.43
N LYS A 370 -11.99 7.95 -7.19
CA LYS A 370 -10.76 8.59 -6.72
C LYS A 370 -9.59 7.62 -6.81
N PRO A 371 -8.53 7.96 -7.58
CA PRO A 371 -7.42 7.05 -7.80
C PRO A 371 -6.49 6.98 -6.58
N LEU A 372 -5.71 5.91 -6.50
CA LEU A 372 -4.66 5.77 -5.50
C LEU A 372 -3.51 6.75 -5.76
N ALA A 373 -3.12 6.95 -7.03
CA ALA A 373 -2.10 7.91 -7.40
C ALA A 373 -2.55 8.86 -8.52
N LEU A 374 -1.91 10.04 -8.56
CA LEU A 374 -2.01 11.00 -9.67
C LEU A 374 -0.62 11.54 -9.98
N TYR A 375 -0.30 11.66 -11.27
CA TYR A 375 0.96 12.19 -11.76
C TYR A 375 0.72 13.39 -12.67
N LEU A 376 1.49 14.46 -12.46
CA LEU A 376 1.40 15.68 -13.24
C LEU A 376 2.78 16.12 -13.69
N PHE A 377 2.95 16.33 -14.98
CA PHE A 377 4.16 16.89 -15.60
C PHE A 377 3.88 18.28 -16.15
N THR A 378 4.46 19.29 -15.52
CA THR A 378 4.33 20.72 -15.86
C THR A 378 5.39 21.54 -15.13
N GLU A 379 5.83 22.63 -15.73
CA GLU A 379 6.68 23.63 -15.09
C GLU A 379 5.86 24.78 -14.45
N SER A 380 4.55 24.86 -14.71
CA SER A 380 3.66 25.91 -14.21
C SER A 380 3.15 25.62 -12.79
N GLU A 381 3.51 26.45 -11.81
CA GLU A 381 2.97 26.39 -10.45
C GLU A 381 1.45 26.57 -10.40
N ASP A 382 0.88 27.40 -11.30
CA ASP A 382 -0.58 27.59 -11.36
C ASP A 382 -1.29 26.31 -11.77
N VAL A 383 -0.75 25.55 -12.74
CA VAL A 383 -1.30 24.26 -13.16
C VAL A 383 -1.19 23.24 -12.03
N GLN A 384 -0.04 23.21 -11.32
CA GLN A 384 0.16 22.34 -10.16
C GLN A 384 -0.88 22.60 -9.06
N ASN A 385 -1.11 23.88 -8.73
CA ASN A 385 -2.09 24.29 -7.73
C ASN A 385 -3.50 23.90 -8.14
N VAL A 386 -3.91 24.23 -9.37
CA VAL A 386 -5.26 23.93 -9.90
C VAL A 386 -5.56 22.44 -9.85
N ILE A 387 -4.64 21.58 -10.29
CA ILE A 387 -4.82 20.11 -10.27
C ILE A 387 -4.88 19.60 -8.85
N THR A 388 -3.98 20.05 -7.97
CA THR A 388 -3.90 19.58 -6.58
C THR A 388 -5.12 20.00 -5.76
N GLU A 389 -5.67 21.18 -6.00
CA GLU A 389 -6.85 21.69 -5.29
C GLU A 389 -8.15 21.07 -5.79
N ARG A 390 -8.25 20.82 -7.12
CA ARG A 390 -9.52 20.41 -7.74
C ARG A 390 -9.71 18.91 -7.83
N LEU A 391 -8.64 18.08 -7.75
CA LEU A 391 -8.73 16.63 -7.82
C LEU A 391 -8.41 15.97 -6.47
N SER A 392 -9.15 14.92 -6.15
CA SER A 392 -8.93 14.12 -4.93
C SER A 392 -8.33 12.77 -5.31
N PHE A 393 -7.20 12.41 -4.68
CA PHE A 393 -6.47 11.17 -4.90
C PHE A 393 -5.71 10.76 -3.62
N GLY A 394 -5.21 9.53 -3.54
CA GLY A 394 -4.47 9.06 -2.38
C GLY A 394 -3.13 9.78 -2.19
N GLY A 395 -2.28 9.77 -3.19
CA GLY A 395 -1.00 10.47 -3.22
C GLY A 395 -0.52 10.69 -4.65
N GLY A 396 0.64 11.32 -4.86
CA GLY A 396 1.12 11.56 -6.22
C GLY A 396 2.46 12.26 -6.32
N CYS A 397 2.89 12.50 -7.55
CA CYS A 397 4.11 13.24 -7.83
C CYS A 397 3.84 14.35 -8.86
N ILE A 398 4.54 15.46 -8.67
CA ILE A 398 4.72 16.49 -9.69
C ILE A 398 6.08 16.24 -10.34
N ASN A 399 6.09 16.19 -11.68
CA ASN A 399 7.28 15.92 -12.49
C ASN A 399 8.02 14.61 -12.16
N ASP A 400 7.32 13.62 -11.56
CA ASP A 400 7.86 12.29 -11.32
C ASP A 400 6.74 11.23 -11.29
N THR A 401 7.10 9.95 -11.14
CA THR A 401 6.19 8.83 -10.91
C THR A 401 6.72 7.94 -9.79
N LEU A 402 5.84 7.27 -9.05
CA LEU A 402 6.14 6.30 -7.98
C LEU A 402 6.90 6.84 -6.76
N MET A 403 7.77 7.83 -6.89
CA MET A 403 8.73 8.23 -5.85
C MET A 403 8.08 8.72 -4.54
N HIS A 404 6.80 9.10 -4.55
CA HIS A 404 6.09 9.47 -3.32
C HIS A 404 5.95 8.29 -2.34
N ILE A 405 5.99 7.03 -2.83
CA ILE A 405 5.92 5.83 -1.98
C ILE A 405 7.28 5.37 -1.45
N ALA A 406 8.37 5.89 -1.99
CA ALA A 406 9.72 5.46 -1.63
C ALA A 406 10.27 6.17 -0.36
N THR A 407 9.51 7.09 0.23
CA THR A 407 9.94 7.85 1.41
C THR A 407 9.10 7.51 2.65
N PRO A 408 9.72 7.22 3.81
CA PRO A 408 8.99 6.96 5.05
C PRO A 408 8.44 8.23 5.73
N TYR A 409 8.61 9.41 5.10
CA TYR A 409 8.12 10.70 5.63
C TYR A 409 6.76 11.09 5.07
N LEU A 410 6.31 10.46 4.00
CA LEU A 410 4.99 10.67 3.42
C LEU A 410 4.10 9.47 3.74
N PRO A 411 2.86 9.69 4.23
CA PRO A 411 1.91 8.61 4.39
C PRO A 411 1.51 8.08 3.01
N PHE A 412 1.24 6.79 2.92
CA PHE A 412 0.71 6.15 1.74
C PHE A 412 -0.63 5.51 2.05
N GLY A 413 -1.62 5.76 1.23
CA GLY A 413 -2.96 5.21 1.35
C GLY A 413 -3.94 5.85 0.38
N GLY A 414 -5.04 5.15 0.12
CA GLY A 414 -6.09 5.58 -0.80
C GLY A 414 -7.21 6.37 -0.15
N VAL A 415 -8.14 6.83 -0.96
CA VAL A 415 -9.36 7.53 -0.56
C VAL A 415 -10.56 7.04 -1.37
N GLY A 416 -11.67 6.71 -0.70
CA GLY A 416 -12.85 6.15 -1.36
C GLY A 416 -12.58 4.74 -1.91
N GLU A 417 -12.74 4.52 -3.21
CA GLU A 417 -12.53 3.19 -3.80
C GLU A 417 -11.05 2.77 -3.87
N SER A 418 -10.10 3.72 -3.78
CA SER A 418 -8.68 3.38 -3.76
C SER A 418 -8.16 2.94 -2.39
N GLY A 419 -8.96 3.07 -1.31
CA GLY A 419 -8.57 2.56 0.00
C GLY A 419 -9.12 3.33 1.19
N THR A 420 -8.75 2.86 2.37
CA THR A 420 -9.01 3.51 3.66
C THR A 420 -7.87 3.22 4.63
N GLY A 421 -7.49 4.22 5.40
CA GLY A 421 -6.27 4.17 6.21
C GLY A 421 -5.04 4.59 5.43
N GLN A 422 -3.89 4.49 6.07
CA GLN A 422 -2.60 4.84 5.48
C GLN A 422 -1.47 4.19 6.27
N TYR A 423 -0.29 4.01 5.65
CA TYR A 423 0.88 3.46 6.32
C TYR A 423 2.17 4.12 5.78
N HIS A 424 3.32 3.59 5.99
CA HIS A 424 4.70 4.05 5.86
C HIS A 424 5.19 4.87 7.04
N GLY A 425 6.39 4.54 7.50
CA GLY A 425 7.08 5.24 8.58
C GLY A 425 6.23 5.33 9.86
N LYS A 426 5.96 6.57 10.30
CA LYS A 426 5.17 6.80 11.51
C LYS A 426 3.72 6.31 11.36
N ASP A 427 3.17 6.42 10.17
CA ASP A 427 1.78 6.05 9.93
C ASP A 427 1.61 4.53 9.97
N SER A 428 2.63 3.72 9.62
CA SER A 428 2.66 2.27 9.90
C SER A 428 2.48 1.97 11.39
N PHE A 429 3.19 2.68 12.27
CA PHE A 429 3.00 2.53 13.72
C PHE A 429 1.60 2.95 14.14
N GLN A 430 1.07 4.06 13.63
CA GLN A 430 -0.24 4.60 14.00
C GLN A 430 -1.39 3.69 13.56
N THR A 431 -1.30 3.12 12.37
CA THR A 431 -2.29 2.20 11.79
C THR A 431 -2.53 0.99 12.67
N PHE A 432 -1.48 0.43 13.26
CA PHE A 432 -1.57 -0.72 14.16
C PHE A 432 -1.70 -0.34 15.65
N THR A 433 -2.02 0.93 15.96
CA THR A 433 -2.08 1.46 17.33
C THR A 433 -3.44 2.05 17.64
N HIS A 434 -4.05 1.62 18.76
CA HIS A 434 -5.15 2.33 19.38
C HIS A 434 -4.62 3.45 20.29
N PHE A 435 -5.18 4.66 20.17
CA PHE A 435 -4.79 5.83 20.97
C PHE A 435 -5.80 6.06 22.09
N LYS A 436 -5.50 5.50 23.26
CA LYS A 436 -6.36 5.57 24.44
C LYS A 436 -6.26 6.93 25.12
N SER A 437 -7.38 7.62 25.31
CA SER A 437 -7.45 8.88 26.05
C SER A 437 -7.54 8.63 27.56
N MET A 438 -6.62 9.23 28.33
CA MET A 438 -6.58 9.15 29.79
C MET A 438 -6.64 10.54 30.41
N LEU A 439 -7.54 10.73 31.37
CA LEU A 439 -7.62 11.92 32.20
C LEU A 439 -7.40 11.52 33.67
N SER A 440 -6.33 12.03 34.25
CA SER A 440 -6.03 11.83 35.67
C SER A 440 -6.41 13.08 36.45
N GLN A 441 -7.32 12.99 37.43
CA GLN A 441 -7.77 14.08 38.27
C GLN A 441 -7.06 14.01 39.66
N THR A 442 -6.70 15.20 40.19
CA THR A 442 -6.19 15.28 41.57
C THR A 442 -7.26 14.96 42.61
N THR A 443 -6.84 14.34 43.70
CA THR A 443 -7.69 14.10 44.89
C THR A 443 -7.43 15.12 46.01
N LYS A 444 -6.55 16.12 45.80
CA LYS A 444 -6.19 17.13 46.80
C LYS A 444 -7.29 18.18 47.02
N PHE A 445 -8.14 18.39 46.03
CA PHE A 445 -9.30 19.26 46.07
C PHE A 445 -10.35 18.79 45.06
N ASP A 446 -11.57 19.28 45.23
CA ASP A 446 -12.66 19.03 44.27
C ASP A 446 -13.43 20.32 43.95
N LEU A 447 -14.09 20.32 42.82
CA LEU A 447 -14.88 21.47 42.32
C LEU A 447 -16.36 21.17 42.53
N SER A 448 -16.95 21.68 43.62
CA SER A 448 -18.32 21.40 44.01
C SER A 448 -19.37 21.71 42.95
N PHE A 449 -19.10 22.65 42.02
CA PHE A 449 -20.01 23.04 40.95
C PHE A 449 -20.23 21.95 39.90
N ARG A 450 -19.38 20.94 39.82
CA ARG A 450 -19.49 19.82 38.85
C ARG A 450 -20.59 18.81 39.27
N TYR A 451 -21.03 18.83 40.53
CA TYR A 451 -22.03 17.90 41.02
C TYR A 451 -23.42 18.52 41.06
N PRO A 452 -24.50 17.75 40.82
CA PRO A 452 -25.85 18.23 41.00
C PRO A 452 -26.08 18.74 42.42
N SER A 453 -26.42 20.00 42.60
CA SER A 453 -26.77 20.60 43.90
C SER A 453 -27.73 21.73 43.73
N GLU A 454 -28.53 22.03 44.80
CA GLU A 454 -29.46 23.19 44.83
C GLU A 454 -28.74 24.53 44.68
N LYS A 455 -27.45 24.59 44.93
CA LYS A 455 -26.60 25.80 44.83
C LYS A 455 -25.89 25.94 43.46
N GLN A 456 -26.26 25.13 42.45
CA GLN A 456 -25.64 25.27 41.11
C GLN A 456 -25.96 26.63 40.50
N ASN A 457 -24.91 27.38 40.13
CA ASN A 457 -25.04 28.68 39.49
C ASN A 457 -24.83 28.57 37.98
N LEU A 458 -25.91 28.50 37.22
CA LEU A 458 -25.90 28.40 35.76
C LEU A 458 -25.08 29.52 35.09
N LYS A 459 -25.10 30.74 35.65
CA LYS A 459 -24.34 31.89 35.11
C LYS A 459 -22.83 31.65 35.23
N MET A 460 -22.37 31.07 36.35
CA MET A 460 -20.97 30.72 36.55
C MET A 460 -20.55 29.60 35.64
N ILE A 461 -21.37 28.57 35.49
CA ILE A 461 -21.08 27.45 34.56
C ILE A 461 -21.01 27.97 33.11
N LYS A 462 -21.94 28.81 32.67
CA LYS A 462 -21.89 29.44 31.33
C LYS A 462 -20.65 30.30 31.11
N LYS A 463 -20.08 30.92 32.15
CA LYS A 463 -18.86 31.72 32.06
C LYS A 463 -17.60 30.86 31.96
N LEU A 464 -17.59 29.67 32.59
CA LEU A 464 -16.49 28.70 32.53
C LEU A 464 -16.47 27.89 31.22
N LEU A 465 -17.59 27.72 30.56
CA LEU A 465 -17.75 26.99 29.31
C LEU A 465 -17.66 27.89 28.04
N LYS A 466 -17.46 29.19 28.19
CA LYS A 466 -17.13 30.12 27.10
C LYS A 466 -15.62 30.26 26.98
#